data_bcd2a72dd2bdc51338581608ae02b76c
#
_entry.id   bcd2a72dd2bdc51338581608ae02b76c
#
_cell.length_a   1.000
_cell.length_b   1.000
_cell.length_c   1.000
_cell.angle_alpha   90.00
_cell.angle_beta   90.00
_cell.angle_gamma   90.00
#
_symmetry.space_group_name_H-M   'P 1'
#
loop_
_entity.id
_entity.type
_entity.pdbx_description
1 polymer ?
#
loop_
_entity_poly.entity_id
_entity_poly.type
_entity_poly.pdbx_seq_one_letter_code
_entity_poly.pdbx_strand_id
1 'polypeptide(L)'
;IIEIGGQDSKIILLKNSVVSDFAMNIVCAAGTGSFLDRQEERLDIPIEDFGEYALKASSSVRIAGRCAVFAESDMIHKQQLGYNNSEIIRGLCDALVRNYLNNICKGKEIIPKVFFQGGVAANKGMKKSFENALGFEILVPENFNMMGAIGAAIIAKYTVKKTGKSSFKGFNISSSSFCSKSFECDGCSNRCEVVEITENDNAIGYFGDKCGKWNNKINRLKENLLA
;
A
#
# COMPACT_ATOMS: atom_id res chain seq x y z
N ILE A 1 4.82 3.53 14.35
CA ILE A 1 5.25 2.91 13.09
C ILE A 1 4.72 3.75 11.95
N ILE A 2 5.61 4.17 11.06
CA ILE A 2 5.28 4.78 9.76
C ILE A 2 5.28 3.66 8.72
N GLU A 3 4.20 3.50 7.98
CA GLU A 3 4.12 2.55 6.86
C GLU A 3 3.67 3.28 5.60
N ILE A 4 4.47 3.15 4.53
CA ILE A 4 4.14 3.69 3.22
C ILE A 4 4.36 2.61 2.18
N GLY A 5 3.27 2.13 1.62
CA GLY A 5 3.22 1.21 0.49
C GLY A 5 3.11 1.94 -0.85
N GLY A 6 2.90 1.18 -1.92
CA GLY A 6 2.69 1.73 -3.26
C GLY A 6 1.39 2.53 -3.38
N GLN A 7 0.29 2.05 -2.79
CA GLN A 7 -1.04 2.64 -2.96
C GLN A 7 -1.70 3.13 -1.66
N ASP A 8 -1.22 2.72 -0.51
CA ASP A 8 -1.72 3.17 0.78
C ASP A 8 -0.58 3.59 1.72
N SER A 9 -0.94 4.29 2.78
CA SER A 9 -0.01 4.64 3.84
C SER A 9 -0.72 4.72 5.18
N LYS A 10 -0.02 4.39 6.25
CA LYS A 10 -0.57 4.27 7.60
C LYS A 10 0.39 4.80 8.63
N ILE A 11 -0.16 5.37 9.71
CA ILE A 11 0.53 5.58 10.98
C ILE A 11 -0.09 4.65 12.02
N ILE A 12 0.74 3.93 12.79
CA ILE A 12 0.31 3.06 13.86
C ILE A 12 1.03 3.50 15.13
N LEU A 13 0.28 3.91 16.14
CA LEU A 13 0.80 4.29 17.44
C LEU A 13 0.68 3.11 18.41
N LEU A 14 1.78 2.82 19.09
CA LEU A 14 1.86 1.74 20.07
C LEU A 14 2.05 2.33 21.46
N LYS A 15 1.30 1.80 22.43
CA LYS A 15 1.51 2.04 23.84
C LYS A 15 1.64 0.69 24.56
N ASN A 16 2.77 0.48 25.23
CA ASN A 16 3.09 -0.80 25.88
C ASN A 16 2.95 -2.00 24.92
N SER A 17 3.49 -1.88 23.71
CA SER A 17 3.43 -2.90 22.64
C SER A 17 2.03 -3.25 22.12
N VAL A 18 1.01 -2.47 22.48
CA VAL A 18 -0.36 -2.61 21.98
C VAL A 18 -0.70 -1.44 21.09
N VAL A 19 -1.42 -1.68 20.00
CA VAL A 19 -1.93 -0.60 19.12
C VAL A 19 -2.90 0.25 19.91
N SER A 20 -2.54 1.52 20.12
CA SER A 20 -3.36 2.50 20.84
C SER A 20 -4.15 3.40 19.90
N ASP A 21 -3.62 3.66 18.71
CA ASP A 21 -4.28 4.47 17.68
C ASP A 21 -3.69 4.18 16.31
N PHE A 22 -4.45 4.41 15.25
CA PHE A 22 -3.95 4.37 13.89
C PHE A 22 -4.73 5.34 12.99
N ALA A 23 -4.10 5.73 11.88
CA ALA A 23 -4.77 6.41 10.78
C ALA A 23 -4.21 5.92 9.45
N MET A 24 -4.97 6.07 8.39
CA MET A 24 -4.69 5.50 7.10
C MET A 24 -5.11 6.45 5.97
N ASN A 25 -4.28 6.54 4.94
CA ASN A 25 -4.63 7.15 3.66
C ASN A 25 -4.89 6.03 2.64
N ILE A 26 -6.11 5.94 2.16
CA ILE A 26 -6.56 4.92 1.19
C ILE A 26 -7.07 5.53 -0.12
N VAL A 27 -7.06 6.85 -0.25
CA VAL A 27 -7.71 7.53 -1.38
C VAL A 27 -6.72 8.36 -2.21
N CYS A 28 -5.72 8.98 -1.57
CA CYS A 28 -4.86 9.97 -2.23
C CYS A 28 -3.47 9.43 -2.52
N ALA A 29 -3.09 9.31 -3.80
CA ALA A 29 -1.76 8.89 -4.24
C ALA A 29 -0.63 9.80 -3.72
N ALA A 30 -0.91 11.08 -3.44
CA ALA A 30 0.11 12.04 -2.99
C ALA A 30 0.79 11.68 -1.66
N GLY A 31 0.21 10.78 -0.86
CA GLY A 31 0.77 10.28 0.40
C GLY A 31 1.32 8.86 0.32
N THR A 32 1.56 8.31 -0.85
CA THR A 32 1.93 6.91 -1.10
C THR A 32 3.10 6.78 -2.07
N GLY A 33 3.61 5.57 -2.27
CA GLY A 33 4.70 5.30 -3.23
C GLY A 33 4.35 5.68 -4.65
N SER A 34 3.10 5.50 -5.09
CA SER A 34 2.63 5.89 -6.43
C SER A 34 2.87 7.37 -6.76
N PHE A 35 3.01 8.21 -5.74
CA PHE A 35 3.42 9.60 -5.95
C PHE A 35 4.84 9.70 -6.52
N LEU A 36 5.78 8.90 -6.00
CA LEU A 36 7.16 8.88 -6.46
C LEU A 36 7.30 8.14 -7.79
N ASP A 37 6.61 6.99 -7.94
CA ASP A 37 6.62 6.19 -9.17
C ASP A 37 6.21 7.03 -10.39
N ARG A 38 5.19 7.88 -10.22
CA ARG A 38 4.76 8.78 -11.30
C ARG A 38 5.82 9.84 -11.67
N GLN A 39 6.62 10.27 -10.70
CA GLN A 39 7.70 11.23 -10.98
C GLN A 39 8.93 10.55 -11.60
N GLU A 40 9.14 9.26 -11.31
CA GLU A 40 10.12 8.42 -11.99
C GLU A 40 9.96 8.45 -13.49
N GLU A 41 8.75 8.15 -13.99
CA GLU A 41 8.41 8.17 -15.43
C GLU A 41 8.75 9.51 -16.08
N ARG A 42 8.60 10.61 -15.33
CA ARG A 42 8.85 11.98 -15.83
C ARG A 42 10.30 12.40 -15.82
N LEU A 43 11.05 11.92 -14.82
CA LEU A 43 12.46 12.26 -14.66
C LEU A 43 13.38 11.34 -15.44
N ASP A 44 12.85 10.19 -15.93
CA ASP A 44 13.62 9.11 -16.56
C ASP A 44 14.80 8.64 -15.66
N ILE A 45 14.51 8.50 -14.36
CA ILE A 45 15.44 8.05 -13.32
C ILE A 45 14.78 6.92 -12.55
N PRO A 46 15.36 5.71 -12.51
CA PRO A 46 14.80 4.57 -11.79
C PRO A 46 14.49 4.89 -10.32
N ILE A 47 13.35 4.40 -9.83
CA ILE A 47 12.89 4.68 -8.45
C ILE A 47 13.88 4.21 -7.40
N GLU A 48 14.62 3.17 -7.70
CA GLU A 48 15.69 2.62 -6.85
C GLU A 48 16.81 3.65 -6.61
N ASP A 49 17.06 4.51 -7.57
CA ASP A 49 18.10 5.53 -7.52
C ASP A 49 17.65 6.81 -6.83
N PHE A 50 16.34 7.04 -6.67
CA PHE A 50 15.79 8.26 -6.07
C PHE A 50 16.40 8.57 -4.72
N GLY A 51 16.60 7.56 -3.88
CA GLY A 51 17.19 7.72 -2.55
C GLY A 51 18.59 8.33 -2.62
N GLU A 52 19.44 7.83 -3.51
CA GLU A 52 20.80 8.32 -3.68
C GLU A 52 20.85 9.72 -4.30
N TYR A 53 19.98 10.01 -5.26
CA TYR A 53 19.83 11.37 -5.81
C TYR A 53 19.42 12.36 -4.73
N ALA A 54 18.42 12.03 -3.91
CA ALA A 54 17.98 12.90 -2.82
C ALA A 54 19.09 13.17 -1.80
N LEU A 55 19.94 12.19 -1.50
CA LEU A 55 21.05 12.35 -0.55
C LEU A 55 22.19 13.20 -1.11
N LYS A 56 22.40 13.24 -2.43
CA LYS A 56 23.41 14.08 -3.09
C LYS A 56 23.01 15.55 -3.17
N ALA A 57 21.75 15.89 -2.93
CA ALA A 57 21.26 17.24 -3.04
C ALA A 57 21.88 18.17 -1.98
N SER A 58 22.46 19.26 -2.42
CA SER A 58 22.97 20.33 -1.54
C SER A 58 21.88 21.17 -0.89
N SER A 59 20.73 21.27 -1.58
CA SER A 59 19.54 21.98 -1.13
C SER A 59 18.28 21.19 -1.49
N SER A 60 17.14 21.59 -0.95
CA SER A 60 15.83 21.04 -1.28
C SER A 60 14.98 22.12 -1.92
N VAL A 61 14.40 21.84 -3.08
CA VAL A 61 13.45 22.73 -3.72
C VAL A 61 12.04 22.43 -3.20
N ARG A 62 11.27 23.48 -2.95
CA ARG A 62 9.90 23.30 -2.50
C ARG A 62 9.01 22.81 -3.65
N ILE A 63 8.42 21.64 -3.49
CA ILE A 63 7.44 21.02 -4.41
C ILE A 63 6.08 20.95 -3.72
N ALA A 64 4.98 21.12 -4.46
CA ALA A 64 3.63 20.94 -3.95
C ALA A 64 3.40 19.49 -3.50
N GLY A 65 2.86 19.28 -2.30
CA GLY A 65 2.70 17.93 -1.71
C GLY A 65 1.24 17.48 -1.54
N ARG A 66 0.25 18.31 -1.90
CA ARG A 66 -1.17 17.97 -1.69
C ARG A 66 -1.76 17.10 -2.78
N CYS A 67 -1.28 17.24 -4.00
CA CYS A 67 -1.80 16.54 -5.16
C CYS A 67 -0.64 16.18 -6.09
N ALA A 68 -0.63 14.96 -6.60
CA ALA A 68 0.42 14.46 -7.48
C ALA A 68 0.48 15.26 -8.79
N VAL A 69 -0.66 15.71 -9.33
CA VAL A 69 -0.72 16.53 -10.56
C VAL A 69 -0.07 17.90 -10.34
N PHE A 70 -0.34 18.55 -9.23
CA PHE A 70 0.31 19.83 -8.93
C PHE A 70 1.79 19.67 -8.61
N ALA A 71 2.18 18.56 -7.98
CA ALA A 71 3.59 18.24 -7.77
C ALA A 71 4.34 18.08 -9.09
N GLU A 72 3.74 17.40 -10.07
CA GLU A 72 4.30 17.22 -11.40
C GLU A 72 4.49 18.56 -12.12
N SER A 73 3.47 19.41 -12.13
CA SER A 73 3.54 20.75 -12.75
C SER A 73 4.60 21.63 -12.09
N ASP A 74 4.70 21.56 -10.76
CA ASP A 74 5.68 22.32 -9.97
C ASP A 74 7.11 21.80 -10.23
N MET A 75 7.28 20.48 -10.34
CA MET A 75 8.54 19.84 -10.70
C MET A 75 9.05 20.33 -12.06
N ILE A 76 8.18 20.30 -13.10
CA ILE A 76 8.53 20.79 -14.44
C ILE A 76 8.96 22.27 -14.38
N HIS A 77 8.21 23.09 -13.65
CA HIS A 77 8.57 24.49 -13.46
C HIS A 77 9.95 24.66 -12.80
N LYS A 78 10.28 23.83 -11.80
CA LYS A 78 11.60 23.86 -11.16
C LYS A 78 12.73 23.44 -12.10
N GLN A 79 12.49 22.45 -12.98
CA GLN A 79 13.45 22.08 -14.03
C GLN A 79 13.72 23.27 -14.96
N GLN A 80 12.67 24.00 -15.37
CA GLN A 80 12.81 25.20 -16.22
C GLN A 80 13.58 26.34 -15.54
N LEU A 81 13.52 26.42 -14.21
CA LEU A 81 14.31 27.37 -13.41
C LEU A 81 15.76 26.92 -13.21
N GLY A 82 16.17 25.75 -13.74
CA GLY A 82 17.54 25.27 -13.70
C GLY A 82 17.91 24.46 -12.42
N TYR A 83 16.94 24.05 -11.62
CA TYR A 83 17.21 23.12 -10.51
C TYR A 83 17.59 21.75 -11.06
N ASN A 84 18.59 21.12 -10.45
CA ASN A 84 19.03 19.80 -10.85
C ASN A 84 18.12 18.68 -10.29
N ASN A 85 18.23 17.47 -10.87
CA ASN A 85 17.39 16.34 -10.48
C ASN A 85 17.52 15.95 -9.01
N SER A 86 18.70 16.08 -8.41
CA SER A 86 18.91 15.76 -7.00
C SER A 86 18.11 16.68 -6.08
N GLU A 87 18.10 17.98 -6.35
CA GLU A 87 17.34 18.98 -5.59
C GLU A 87 15.84 18.78 -5.75
N ILE A 88 15.41 18.42 -6.96
CA ILE A 88 14.01 18.13 -7.27
C ILE A 88 13.55 16.86 -6.55
N ILE A 89 14.30 15.76 -6.66
CA ILE A 89 13.96 14.50 -5.99
C ILE A 89 13.95 14.66 -4.47
N ARG A 90 14.89 15.44 -3.91
CA ARG A 90 14.86 15.80 -2.50
C ARG A 90 13.57 16.55 -2.14
N GLY A 91 13.18 17.50 -2.98
CA GLY A 91 11.95 18.26 -2.83
C GLY A 91 10.69 17.39 -2.88
N LEU A 92 10.68 16.34 -3.74
CA LEU A 92 9.61 15.36 -3.83
C LEU A 92 9.51 14.51 -2.55
N CYS A 93 10.65 14.04 -2.00
CA CYS A 93 10.68 13.33 -0.73
C CYS A 93 10.12 14.19 0.42
N ASP A 94 10.57 15.43 0.50
CA ASP A 94 10.09 16.38 1.51
C ASP A 94 8.60 16.72 1.32
N ALA A 95 8.10 16.76 0.08
CA ALA A 95 6.69 16.99 -0.23
C ALA A 95 5.82 15.83 0.26
N LEU A 96 6.25 14.58 0.01
CA LEU A 96 5.54 13.38 0.49
C LEU A 96 5.50 13.35 2.02
N VAL A 97 6.64 13.59 2.68
CA VAL A 97 6.72 13.65 4.15
C VAL A 97 5.78 14.71 4.71
N ARG A 98 5.76 15.93 4.14
CA ARG A 98 4.82 16.99 4.56
C ARG A 98 3.37 16.57 4.39
N ASN A 99 3.03 15.91 3.27
CA ASN A 99 1.68 15.38 3.04
C ASN A 99 1.31 14.37 4.11
N TYR A 100 2.17 13.40 4.35
CA TYR A 100 1.97 12.33 5.33
C TYR A 100 1.76 12.90 6.73
N LEU A 101 2.66 13.76 7.20
CA LEU A 101 2.59 14.33 8.54
C LEU A 101 1.36 15.22 8.73
N ASN A 102 1.00 16.03 7.73
CA ASN A 102 -0.12 16.96 7.84
C ASN A 102 -1.51 16.30 7.72
N ASN A 103 -1.62 15.19 7.01
CA ASN A 103 -2.90 14.53 6.76
C ASN A 103 -3.10 13.33 7.69
N ILE A 104 -2.18 12.36 7.66
CA ILE A 104 -2.34 11.09 8.38
C ILE A 104 -1.96 11.25 9.86
N CYS A 105 -0.94 12.04 10.15
CA CYS A 105 -0.45 12.25 11.52
C CYS A 105 -1.08 13.46 12.23
N LYS A 106 -2.07 14.09 11.60
CA LYS A 106 -2.72 15.27 12.19
C LYS A 106 -3.28 14.97 13.58
N GLY A 107 -2.85 15.74 14.58
CA GLY A 107 -3.27 15.58 15.96
C GLY A 107 -2.67 14.39 16.69
N LYS A 108 -1.69 13.70 16.09
CA LYS A 108 -0.97 12.56 16.68
C LYS A 108 0.43 12.97 17.10
N GLU A 109 0.82 12.58 18.29
CA GLU A 109 2.19 12.79 18.77
C GLU A 109 3.07 11.62 18.31
N ILE A 110 4.15 11.95 17.62
CA ILE A 110 5.14 10.98 17.13
C ILE A 110 6.38 11.10 18.01
N ILE A 111 6.62 10.10 18.82
CA ILE A 111 7.75 10.05 19.75
C ILE A 111 8.78 8.98 19.32
N PRO A 112 10.07 9.10 19.65
CA PRO A 112 11.04 8.03 19.47
C PRO A 112 10.63 6.79 20.31
N LYS A 113 10.84 5.56 19.86
CA LYS A 113 11.49 5.09 18.64
C LYS A 113 10.46 4.93 17.52
N VAL A 114 10.80 5.38 16.33
CA VAL A 114 9.91 5.24 15.15
C VAL A 114 10.50 4.21 14.19
N PHE A 115 9.68 3.28 13.75
CA PHE A 115 9.98 2.33 12.69
C PHE A 115 9.32 2.81 11.39
N PHE A 116 10.08 2.77 10.29
CA PHE A 116 9.60 3.06 8.95
C PHE A 116 9.61 1.78 8.12
N GLN A 117 8.45 1.38 7.60
CA GLN A 117 8.25 0.15 6.82
C GLN A 117 7.37 0.40 5.59
N GLY A 118 7.14 -0.65 4.78
CA GLY A 118 6.51 -0.57 3.47
C GLY A 118 7.56 -0.33 2.37
N GLY A 119 7.17 -0.50 1.09
CA GLY A 119 8.11 -0.42 -0.04
C GLY A 119 8.88 0.90 -0.11
N VAL A 120 8.26 2.01 0.27
CA VAL A 120 8.89 3.35 0.25
C VAL A 120 10.03 3.47 1.27
N ALA A 121 10.09 2.60 2.28
CA ALA A 121 11.19 2.61 3.25
C ALA A 121 12.55 2.18 2.64
N ALA A 122 12.56 1.60 1.44
CA ALA A 122 13.77 1.37 0.65
C ALA A 122 14.48 2.68 0.27
N ASN A 123 13.72 3.76 0.13
CA ASN A 123 14.23 5.05 -0.32
C ASN A 123 14.92 5.79 0.85
N LYS A 124 16.26 5.85 0.82
CA LYS A 124 17.07 6.52 1.85
C LYS A 124 16.79 8.03 1.93
N GLY A 125 16.41 8.65 0.83
CA GLY A 125 16.01 10.06 0.79
C GLY A 125 14.72 10.30 1.58
N MET A 126 13.77 9.37 1.52
CA MET A 126 12.54 9.42 2.32
C MET A 126 12.84 9.28 3.81
N LYS A 127 13.70 8.30 4.20
CA LYS A 127 14.18 8.18 5.58
C LYS A 127 14.75 9.50 6.06
N LYS A 128 15.68 10.09 5.30
CA LYS A 128 16.32 11.36 5.64
C LYS A 128 15.35 12.52 5.74
N SER A 129 14.34 12.59 4.86
CA SER A 129 13.30 13.61 4.91
C SER A 129 12.43 13.51 6.17
N PHE A 130 12.08 12.30 6.58
CA PHE A 130 11.36 12.09 7.85
C PHE A 130 12.21 12.47 9.05
N GLU A 131 13.50 12.07 9.09
CA GLU A 131 14.41 12.43 10.18
C GLU A 131 14.56 13.94 10.32
N ASN A 132 14.69 14.66 9.20
CA ASN A 132 14.75 16.11 9.21
C ASN A 132 13.44 16.75 9.69
N ALA A 133 12.29 16.20 9.31
CA ALA A 133 10.99 16.75 9.70
C ALA A 133 10.64 16.47 11.16
N LEU A 134 11.07 15.34 11.70
CA LEU A 134 10.76 14.90 13.07
C LEU A 134 11.84 15.26 14.08
N GLY A 135 13.07 15.52 13.65
CA GLY A 135 14.19 15.91 14.50
C GLY A 135 14.88 14.78 15.24
N PHE A 136 14.62 13.52 14.86
CA PHE A 136 15.25 12.34 15.45
C PHE A 136 15.41 11.20 14.44
N GLU A 137 16.24 10.22 14.79
CA GLU A 137 16.53 9.09 13.95
C GLU A 137 15.32 8.16 13.78
N ILE A 138 15.18 7.60 12.55
CA ILE A 138 14.15 6.63 12.18
C ILE A 138 14.80 5.28 11.85
N LEU A 139 14.23 4.21 12.37
CA LEU A 139 14.70 2.85 12.17
C LEU A 139 13.96 2.20 11.00
N VAL A 140 14.71 1.65 10.04
CA VAL A 140 14.15 0.82 8.97
C VAL A 140 14.50 -0.63 9.29
N PRO A 141 13.53 -1.52 9.58
CA PRO A 141 13.81 -2.91 9.88
C PRO A 141 14.27 -3.66 8.61
N GLU A 142 15.04 -4.73 8.78
CA GLU A 142 15.58 -5.53 7.67
C GLU A 142 14.49 -6.00 6.69
N ASN A 143 13.34 -6.45 7.22
CA ASN A 143 12.22 -6.95 6.42
C ASN A 143 11.12 -5.90 6.24
N PHE A 144 11.49 -4.63 6.07
CA PHE A 144 10.55 -3.49 6.01
C PHE A 144 9.44 -3.66 4.97
N ASN A 145 9.70 -4.33 3.86
CA ASN A 145 8.76 -4.57 2.77
C ASN A 145 7.85 -5.80 2.97
N MET A 146 8.11 -6.63 3.97
CA MET A 146 7.39 -7.86 4.25
C MET A 146 6.70 -7.90 5.63
N MET A 147 6.74 -6.80 6.39
CA MET A 147 6.23 -6.77 7.77
C MET A 147 4.75 -7.17 7.88
N GLY A 148 3.93 -6.74 6.90
CA GLY A 148 2.51 -7.14 6.83
C GLY A 148 2.34 -8.64 6.62
N ALA A 149 3.11 -9.23 5.71
CA ALA A 149 3.08 -10.68 5.44
C ALA A 149 3.56 -11.49 6.65
N ILE A 150 4.62 -11.05 7.32
CA ILE A 150 5.12 -11.66 8.57
C ILE A 150 4.04 -11.61 9.65
N GLY A 151 3.39 -10.46 9.83
CA GLY A 151 2.30 -10.30 10.80
C GLY A 151 1.13 -11.23 10.50
N ALA A 152 0.69 -11.31 9.23
CA ALA A 152 -0.37 -12.22 8.79
C ALA A 152 -0.01 -13.70 9.04
N ALA A 153 1.22 -14.11 8.76
CA ALA A 153 1.71 -15.47 9.01
C ALA A 153 1.70 -15.80 10.51
N ILE A 154 2.09 -14.85 11.36
CA ILE A 154 2.05 -15.02 12.82
C ILE A 154 0.60 -15.20 13.29
N ILE A 155 -0.33 -14.37 12.84
CA ILE A 155 -1.76 -14.46 13.17
C ILE A 155 -2.32 -15.80 12.71
N ALA A 156 -2.04 -16.23 11.47
CA ALA A 156 -2.46 -17.51 10.93
C ALA A 156 -1.96 -18.68 11.80
N LYS A 157 -0.67 -18.67 12.18
CA LYS A 157 -0.06 -19.67 13.09
C LYS A 157 -0.83 -19.78 14.40
N TYR A 158 -1.13 -18.65 15.05
CA TYR A 158 -1.88 -18.66 16.32
C TYR A 158 -3.31 -19.14 16.14
N THR A 159 -3.99 -18.74 15.05
CA THR A 159 -5.34 -19.17 14.73
C THR A 159 -5.41 -20.68 14.53
N VAL A 160 -4.54 -21.24 13.70
CA VAL A 160 -4.46 -22.69 13.46
C VAL A 160 -4.14 -23.45 14.75
N LYS A 161 -3.20 -22.94 15.58
CA LYS A 161 -2.89 -23.55 16.87
C LYS A 161 -4.10 -23.60 17.80
N LYS A 162 -4.96 -22.58 17.76
CA LYS A 162 -6.18 -22.51 18.60
C LYS A 162 -7.32 -23.38 18.05
N THR A 163 -7.52 -23.41 16.74
CA THR A 163 -8.65 -24.09 16.10
C THR A 163 -8.36 -25.53 15.70
N GLY A 164 -7.07 -25.90 15.59
CA GLY A 164 -6.63 -27.20 15.08
C GLY A 164 -6.88 -27.39 13.58
N LYS A 165 -7.41 -26.38 12.85
CA LYS A 165 -7.80 -26.46 11.45
C LYS A 165 -7.13 -25.37 10.62
N SER A 166 -6.72 -25.74 9.40
CA SER A 166 -6.21 -24.81 8.40
C SER A 166 -7.00 -24.98 7.10
N SER A 167 -7.39 -23.87 6.47
CA SER A 167 -7.95 -23.84 5.12
C SER A 167 -6.89 -23.66 4.03
N PHE A 168 -5.61 -23.73 4.39
CA PHE A 168 -4.52 -23.60 3.43
C PHE A 168 -4.51 -24.76 2.44
N LYS A 169 -4.67 -24.45 1.16
CA LYS A 169 -4.75 -25.45 0.07
C LYS A 169 -3.39 -26.02 -0.38
N GLY A 170 -2.29 -25.58 0.22
CA GLY A 170 -0.93 -25.95 -0.16
C GLY A 170 -0.34 -25.06 -1.24
N PHE A 171 0.95 -25.23 -1.49
CA PHE A 171 1.68 -24.44 -2.51
C PHE A 171 1.35 -24.85 -3.93
N ASN A 172 0.78 -26.07 -4.13
CA ASN A 172 0.39 -26.56 -5.44
C ASN A 172 -0.77 -25.77 -6.08
N ILE A 173 -1.42 -24.89 -5.31
CA ILE A 173 -2.45 -23.99 -5.84
C ILE A 173 -1.91 -23.09 -6.96
N SER A 174 -0.62 -22.84 -7.02
CA SER A 174 0.03 -22.07 -8.09
C SER A 174 -0.02 -22.76 -9.45
N SER A 175 -0.26 -24.08 -9.50
CA SER A 175 -0.46 -24.86 -10.74
C SER A 175 -1.92 -24.95 -11.18
N SER A 176 -2.87 -24.48 -10.38
CA SER A 176 -4.28 -24.41 -10.75
C SER A 176 -4.51 -23.28 -11.76
N SER A 177 -5.36 -23.55 -12.74
CA SER A 177 -5.83 -22.53 -13.70
C SER A 177 -7.05 -21.84 -13.13
N PHE A 178 -6.96 -20.51 -12.96
CA PHE A 178 -8.08 -19.68 -12.53
C PHE A 178 -8.57 -18.84 -13.69
N CYS A 179 -9.88 -18.88 -13.95
CA CYS A 179 -10.53 -18.05 -14.95
C CYS A 179 -11.68 -17.26 -14.32
N SER A 180 -11.94 -16.08 -14.87
CA SER A 180 -13.12 -15.27 -14.52
C SER A 180 -13.96 -15.04 -15.77
N LYS A 181 -15.30 -15.19 -15.65
CA LYS A 181 -16.27 -14.85 -16.69
C LYS A 181 -17.37 -14.01 -16.07
N SER A 182 -17.78 -12.94 -16.74
CA SER A 182 -18.95 -12.17 -16.33
C SER A 182 -20.15 -12.51 -17.22
N PHE A 183 -21.32 -12.46 -16.62
CA PHE A 183 -22.62 -12.59 -17.30
C PHE A 183 -23.67 -11.74 -16.61
N GLU A 184 -24.69 -11.37 -17.35
CA GLU A 184 -25.83 -10.64 -16.80
C GLU A 184 -26.85 -11.63 -16.22
N CYS A 185 -27.27 -11.42 -14.98
CA CYS A 185 -28.29 -12.23 -14.32
C CYS A 185 -29.69 -11.85 -14.81
N ASP A 186 -30.44 -12.83 -15.28
CA ASP A 186 -31.82 -12.69 -15.78
C ASP A 186 -32.91 -12.89 -14.70
N GLY A 187 -32.50 -13.12 -13.45
CA GLY A 187 -33.39 -13.53 -12.37
C GLY A 187 -34.38 -12.45 -11.87
N CYS A 188 -34.10 -11.17 -12.15
CA CYS A 188 -34.99 -10.04 -11.77
C CYS A 188 -34.59 -8.76 -12.54
N SER A 189 -35.39 -7.69 -12.36
CA SER A 189 -35.17 -6.40 -13.03
C SER A 189 -33.84 -5.70 -12.72
N ASN A 190 -33.12 -6.11 -11.67
CA ASN A 190 -31.79 -5.54 -11.35
C ASN A 190 -30.72 -5.92 -12.37
N ARG A 191 -30.87 -7.03 -13.12
CA ARG A 191 -29.94 -7.50 -14.16
C ARG A 191 -28.48 -7.37 -13.74
N CYS A 192 -28.15 -7.88 -12.54
CA CYS A 192 -26.82 -7.76 -11.97
C CYS A 192 -25.77 -8.37 -12.89
N GLU A 193 -24.64 -7.70 -13.09
CA GLU A 193 -23.45 -8.31 -13.64
C GLU A 193 -22.84 -9.22 -12.58
N VAL A 194 -22.76 -10.52 -12.90
CA VAL A 194 -22.23 -11.56 -12.01
C VAL A 194 -20.92 -12.06 -12.57
N VAL A 195 -19.89 -12.05 -11.76
CA VAL A 195 -18.57 -12.63 -12.08
C VAL A 195 -18.50 -14.04 -11.50
N GLU A 196 -18.36 -15.03 -12.36
CA GLU A 196 -18.03 -16.40 -12.00
C GLU A 196 -16.52 -16.57 -11.96
N ILE A 197 -16.01 -17.19 -10.90
CA ILE A 197 -14.60 -17.61 -10.81
C ILE A 197 -14.56 -19.13 -10.84
N THR A 198 -13.73 -19.66 -11.72
CA THR A 198 -13.48 -21.10 -11.84
C THR A 198 -12.04 -21.45 -11.49
N GLU A 199 -11.84 -22.62 -10.89
CA GLU A 199 -10.55 -23.28 -10.68
C GLU A 199 -10.56 -24.60 -11.46
N ASN A 200 -9.69 -24.75 -12.46
CA ASN A 200 -9.67 -25.93 -13.36
C ASN A 200 -11.08 -26.27 -13.91
N ASP A 201 -11.75 -25.25 -14.47
CA ASP A 201 -13.10 -25.29 -15.03
C ASP A 201 -14.24 -25.56 -14.04
N ASN A 202 -13.96 -25.71 -12.76
CA ASN A 202 -14.98 -25.84 -11.72
C ASN A 202 -15.29 -24.49 -11.08
N ALA A 203 -16.57 -24.10 -11.02
CA ALA A 203 -16.99 -22.86 -10.37
C ALA A 203 -16.71 -22.90 -8.86
N ILE A 204 -15.90 -21.95 -8.38
CA ILE A 204 -15.52 -21.82 -6.97
C ILE A 204 -16.11 -20.59 -6.27
N GLY A 205 -16.63 -19.63 -7.04
CA GLY A 205 -17.24 -18.41 -6.50
C GLY A 205 -18.05 -17.65 -7.53
N TYR A 206 -19.04 -16.90 -7.04
CA TYR A 206 -19.79 -15.89 -7.79
C TYR A 206 -19.80 -14.59 -7.01
N PHE A 207 -19.67 -13.46 -7.71
CA PHE A 207 -19.63 -12.12 -7.12
C PHE A 207 -20.50 -11.16 -7.94
N GLY A 208 -21.04 -10.12 -7.28
CA GLY A 208 -21.77 -9.04 -7.94
C GLY A 208 -23.28 -9.16 -7.86
N ASP A 209 -23.84 -10.26 -7.39
CA ASP A 209 -25.27 -10.42 -7.21
C ASP A 209 -25.78 -9.71 -5.95
N LYS A 210 -26.76 -8.83 -6.09
CA LYS A 210 -27.33 -8.06 -4.97
C LYS A 210 -28.21 -8.87 -4.02
N CYS A 211 -28.78 -9.97 -4.51
CA CYS A 211 -29.75 -10.78 -3.75
C CYS A 211 -29.14 -12.06 -3.15
N GLY A 212 -27.86 -12.34 -3.38
CA GLY A 212 -27.18 -13.55 -2.90
C GLY A 212 -27.56 -14.85 -3.62
N LYS A 213 -28.37 -14.80 -4.71
CA LYS A 213 -28.81 -16.00 -5.46
C LYS A 213 -27.62 -16.86 -5.90
N TRP A 214 -26.63 -16.23 -6.50
CA TRP A 214 -25.45 -16.91 -7.05
C TRP A 214 -24.44 -17.27 -5.97
N ASN A 215 -24.20 -16.38 -5.03
CA ASN A 215 -23.30 -16.61 -3.91
C ASN A 215 -23.77 -17.81 -3.06
N ASN A 216 -25.06 -17.91 -2.77
CA ASN A 216 -25.66 -19.04 -2.04
C ASN A 216 -25.62 -20.36 -2.84
N LYS A 217 -25.54 -20.31 -4.17
CA LYS A 217 -25.41 -21.51 -5.01
C LYS A 217 -24.12 -22.27 -4.71
N ILE A 218 -23.01 -21.58 -4.55
CA ILE A 218 -21.72 -22.20 -4.19
C ILE A 218 -21.75 -22.79 -2.78
N ASN A 219 -22.37 -22.11 -1.82
CA ASN A 219 -22.47 -22.63 -0.45
C ASN A 219 -23.24 -23.95 -0.41
N ARG A 220 -24.34 -24.08 -1.15
CA ARG A 220 -25.11 -25.32 -1.27
C ARG A 220 -24.31 -26.45 -1.96
N LEU A 221 -23.50 -26.09 -2.98
CA LEU A 221 -22.64 -27.08 -3.64
C LEU A 221 -21.55 -27.60 -2.69
N LYS A 222 -20.98 -26.75 -1.85
CA LYS A 222 -20.00 -27.15 -0.84
C LYS A 222 -20.62 -28.02 0.27
N GLU A 223 -21.82 -27.71 0.70
CA GLU A 223 -22.55 -28.53 1.70
C GLU A 223 -22.86 -29.93 1.17
N ASN A 224 -23.27 -30.04 -0.11
CA ASN A 224 -23.53 -31.34 -0.76
C ASN A 224 -22.27 -32.19 -1.02
N LEU A 225 -21.09 -31.59 -1.07
CA LEU A 225 -19.82 -32.31 -1.23
C LEU A 225 -19.23 -32.77 0.10
N LEU A 226 -19.75 -32.26 1.23
CA LEU A 226 -19.33 -32.64 2.58
C LEU A 226 -20.30 -33.59 3.30
N ALA A 227 -21.44 -33.90 2.67
CA ALA A 227 -22.42 -34.89 3.13
C ALA A 227 -22.22 -36.25 2.42
#